data_fa7888075a47423398116530c8630d4e
#
_entry.id   fa7888075a47423398116530c8630d4e
#
_cell.length_a   1.000
_cell.length_b   1.000
_cell.length_c   1.000
_cell.angle_alpha   90.00
_cell.angle_beta   90.00
_cell.angle_gamma   90.00
#
_symmetry.space_group_name_H-M   'P 1'
#
loop_
_entity.id
_entity.type
_entity.pdbx_description
1 polymer ?
#
loop_
_entity_poly.entity_id
_entity_poly.type
_entity_poly.pdbx_seq_one_letter_code
_entity_poly.pdbx_strand_id
1 'polypeptide(L)'
;DNGEGQDPQGLETSLGEVLNRRYSCRAFTSDPVPRSTITAILEAAQRSPSWCNTQPWQVAIIEGDALSRFREGLLEYVVSHPQEPDIEFPVEYQGKYRTRRKECAVALYESVGVAGDRAASAAQTMQNFGLFGAPHVAVITTDDALGTYGAVDCGIFVSTFLLAASS
;
A
#
# COMPACT_ATOMS: atom_id res chain seq x y z
N ASP A 1 -2.12 37.79 35.68
CA ASP A 1 -1.10 37.39 34.69
C ASP A 1 -1.48 36.06 34.13
N ASN A 2 -2.19 36.12 33.01
CA ASN A 2 -2.70 34.95 32.33
C ASN A 2 -1.60 34.43 31.41
N GLY A 3 -0.95 33.34 31.83
CA GLY A 3 -0.11 32.55 30.94
C GLY A 3 -0.96 31.80 29.94
N GLU A 4 -1.16 32.40 28.75
CA GLU A 4 -1.67 31.69 27.58
C GLU A 4 -0.67 30.63 27.17
N GLY A 5 -0.97 29.40 27.50
CA GLY A 5 -0.27 28.24 26.95
C GLY A 5 -0.43 28.25 25.43
N GLN A 6 0.64 28.44 24.70
CA GLN A 6 0.68 28.20 23.27
C GLN A 6 0.40 26.72 23.04
N ASP A 7 -0.78 26.44 22.55
CA ASP A 7 -1.16 25.14 22.00
C ASP A 7 -0.15 24.79 20.88
N PRO A 8 0.53 23.63 20.90
CA PRO A 8 1.37 23.25 19.79
C PRO A 8 0.45 23.08 18.59
N GLN A 9 0.64 23.91 17.58
CA GLN A 9 -0.07 23.85 16.30
C GLN A 9 0.22 22.52 15.59
N GLY A 10 -0.35 21.44 16.10
CA GLY A 10 -0.60 20.24 15.33
C GLY A 10 -1.74 20.57 14.37
N LEU A 11 -1.43 20.64 13.08
CA LEU A 11 -2.43 20.71 12.02
C LEU A 11 -3.37 19.51 12.22
N GLU A 12 -4.54 19.73 12.84
CA GLU A 12 -5.62 18.75 12.83
C GLU A 12 -6.13 18.63 11.39
N THR A 13 -5.44 17.81 10.60
CA THR A 13 -5.86 17.49 9.24
C THR A 13 -7.20 16.77 9.36
N SER A 14 -8.26 17.32 8.80
CA SER A 14 -9.56 16.66 8.82
C SER A 14 -9.52 15.34 8.08
N LEU A 15 -10.35 14.37 8.47
CA LEU A 15 -10.46 13.09 7.75
C LEU A 15 -10.73 13.30 6.26
N GLY A 16 -11.52 14.30 5.88
CA GLY A 16 -11.79 14.64 4.48
C GLY A 16 -10.54 15.04 3.72
N GLU A 17 -9.65 15.81 4.35
CA GLU A 17 -8.37 16.20 3.73
C GLU A 17 -7.46 15.00 3.54
N VAL A 18 -7.33 14.11 4.54
CA VAL A 18 -6.51 12.88 4.42
C VAL A 18 -7.04 11.97 3.31
N LEU A 19 -8.36 11.77 3.25
CA LEU A 19 -9.00 10.98 2.20
C LEU A 19 -8.74 11.55 0.80
N ASN A 20 -8.77 12.89 0.64
CA ASN A 20 -8.50 13.55 -0.63
C ASN A 20 -7.01 13.52 -1.02
N ARG A 21 -6.11 13.54 -0.05
CA ARG A 21 -4.64 13.47 -0.30
C ARG A 21 -4.17 12.08 -0.68
N ARG A 22 -4.81 11.03 -0.12
CA ARG A 22 -4.41 9.66 -0.39
C ARG A 22 -4.74 9.25 -1.83
N TYR A 23 -3.74 8.83 -2.55
CA TYR A 23 -3.86 8.23 -3.89
C TYR A 23 -2.93 7.01 -4.03
N SER A 24 -3.10 6.24 -5.11
CA SER A 24 -2.20 5.11 -5.41
C SER A 24 -0.91 5.63 -6.05
N CYS A 25 0.08 5.95 -5.22
CA CYS A 25 1.40 6.40 -5.69
C CYS A 25 2.12 5.25 -6.41
N ARG A 26 2.74 5.55 -7.56
CA ARG A 26 3.50 4.61 -8.39
C ARG A 26 4.85 5.17 -8.85
N ALA A 27 5.36 6.13 -8.10
CA ALA A 27 6.72 6.63 -8.22
C ALA A 27 7.11 7.21 -6.86
N PHE A 28 8.24 6.81 -6.34
CA PHE A 28 8.76 7.25 -5.05
C PHE A 28 10.15 7.85 -5.22
N THR A 29 10.51 8.80 -4.36
CA THR A 29 11.89 9.23 -4.21
C THR A 29 12.70 8.15 -3.49
N SER A 30 14.02 8.22 -3.60
CA SER A 30 14.93 7.30 -2.87
C SER A 30 15.18 7.72 -1.42
N ASP A 31 14.59 8.84 -0.98
CA ASP A 31 14.83 9.38 0.34
C ASP A 31 14.23 8.49 1.42
N PRO A 32 15.01 8.04 2.40
CA PRO A 32 14.49 7.18 3.46
C PRO A 32 13.55 7.96 4.39
N VAL A 33 12.46 7.33 4.77
CA VAL A 33 11.55 7.85 5.78
C VAL A 33 12.13 7.59 7.16
N PRO A 34 12.19 8.58 8.07
CA PRO A 34 12.69 8.39 9.42
C PRO A 34 11.94 7.27 10.15
N ARG A 35 12.67 6.43 10.89
CA ARG A 35 12.07 5.32 11.64
C ARG A 35 10.98 5.78 12.62
N SER A 36 11.14 6.95 13.22
CA SER A 36 10.12 7.55 14.10
C SER A 36 8.80 7.81 13.35
N THR A 37 8.86 8.28 12.11
CA THR A 37 7.69 8.49 11.27
C THR A 37 7.01 7.15 10.92
N ILE A 38 7.79 6.14 10.54
CA ILE A 38 7.25 4.79 10.27
C ILE A 38 6.59 4.23 11.53
N THR A 39 7.20 4.39 12.70
CA THR A 39 6.63 3.97 13.98
C THR A 39 5.31 4.67 14.27
N ALA A 40 5.24 5.99 14.10
CA ALA A 40 3.99 6.75 14.30
C ALA A 40 2.86 6.29 13.36
N ILE A 41 3.18 6.00 12.10
CA ILE A 41 2.23 5.43 11.13
C ILE A 41 1.71 4.07 11.60
N LEU A 42 2.59 3.19 12.06
CA LEU A 42 2.23 1.87 12.58
C LEU A 42 1.37 1.95 13.84
N GLU A 43 1.71 2.84 14.78
CA GLU A 43 0.92 3.09 15.99
C GLU A 43 -0.49 3.61 15.66
N ALA A 44 -0.62 4.49 14.67
CA ALA A 44 -1.92 4.93 14.18
C ALA A 44 -2.70 3.78 13.53
N ALA A 45 -2.04 2.97 12.68
CA ALA A 45 -2.64 1.81 12.03
C ALA A 45 -3.07 0.73 13.03
N GLN A 46 -2.36 0.58 14.15
CA GLN A 46 -2.70 -0.38 15.22
C GLN A 46 -4.05 -0.09 15.88
N ARG A 47 -4.61 1.10 15.70
CA ARG A 47 -5.97 1.45 16.17
C ARG A 47 -7.09 0.90 15.28
N SER A 48 -6.77 0.18 14.22
CA SER A 48 -7.75 -0.45 13.34
C SER A 48 -8.62 -1.45 14.11
N PRO A 49 -9.94 -1.46 13.89
CA PRO A 49 -10.79 -2.51 14.44
C PRO A 49 -10.51 -3.85 13.76
N SER A 50 -10.77 -4.94 14.49
CA SER A 50 -10.74 -6.29 13.95
C SER A 50 -11.85 -7.15 14.54
N TRP A 51 -12.23 -8.24 13.89
CA TRP A 51 -13.24 -9.16 14.42
C TRP A 51 -12.80 -9.71 15.76
N CYS A 52 -13.66 -9.60 16.77
CA CYS A 52 -13.36 -9.99 18.15
C CYS A 52 -12.06 -9.40 18.72
N ASN A 53 -11.58 -8.30 18.17
CA ASN A 53 -10.32 -7.65 18.54
C ASN A 53 -9.10 -8.60 18.44
N THR A 54 -9.10 -9.48 17.44
CA THR A 54 -8.02 -10.46 17.22
C THR A 54 -6.71 -9.84 16.78
N GLN A 55 -6.77 -8.66 16.12
CA GLN A 55 -5.60 -7.90 15.62
C GLN A 55 -4.60 -8.81 14.87
N PRO A 56 -5.04 -9.51 13.82
CA PRO A 56 -4.33 -10.65 13.26
C PRO A 56 -3.11 -10.29 12.40
N TRP A 57 -2.96 -9.02 12.08
CA TRP A 57 -1.90 -8.52 11.21
C TRP A 57 -0.51 -8.64 11.85
N GLN A 58 0.43 -9.16 11.08
CA GLN A 58 1.85 -9.12 11.36
C GLN A 58 2.50 -8.23 10.31
N VAL A 59 3.37 -7.31 10.72
CA VAL A 59 3.96 -6.30 9.82
C VAL A 59 5.47 -6.40 9.85
N ALA A 60 6.07 -6.62 8.69
CA ALA A 60 7.51 -6.54 8.51
C ALA A 60 7.85 -5.31 7.66
N ILE A 61 8.65 -4.39 8.20
CA ILE A 61 9.19 -3.25 7.44
C ILE A 61 10.56 -3.65 6.90
N ILE A 62 10.73 -3.51 5.58
CA ILE A 62 11.96 -3.86 4.86
C ILE A 62 12.55 -2.58 4.27
N GLU A 63 13.84 -2.34 4.51
CA GLU A 63 14.57 -1.14 4.09
C GLU A 63 16.04 -1.44 3.76
N GLY A 64 16.74 -0.50 3.14
CA GLY A 64 18.16 -0.59 2.86
C GLY A 64 18.56 -1.81 2.03
N ASP A 65 19.69 -2.44 2.36
CA ASP A 65 20.21 -3.61 1.62
C ASP A 65 19.25 -4.82 1.66
N ALA A 66 18.46 -4.97 2.73
CA ALA A 66 17.45 -6.02 2.81
C ALA A 66 16.35 -5.80 1.76
N LEU A 67 15.93 -4.56 1.53
CA LEU A 67 14.96 -4.22 0.51
C LEU A 67 15.51 -4.45 -0.91
N SER A 68 16.78 -4.14 -1.15
CA SER A 68 17.41 -4.41 -2.44
C SER A 68 17.39 -5.90 -2.78
N ARG A 69 17.82 -6.75 -1.84
CA ARG A 69 17.76 -8.22 -1.99
C ARG A 69 16.33 -8.74 -2.14
N PHE A 70 15.39 -8.19 -1.38
CA PHE A 70 13.98 -8.57 -1.47
C PHE A 70 13.41 -8.26 -2.86
N ARG A 71 13.69 -7.07 -3.39
CA ARG A 71 13.24 -6.64 -4.73
C ARG A 71 13.83 -7.51 -5.84
N GLU A 72 15.13 -7.81 -5.78
CA GLU A 72 15.79 -8.68 -6.74
C GLU A 72 15.18 -10.08 -6.73
N GLY A 73 15.05 -10.68 -5.54
CA GLY A 73 14.44 -12.00 -5.38
C GLY A 73 12.98 -12.05 -5.81
N LEU A 74 12.19 -11.00 -5.53
CA LEU A 74 10.80 -10.93 -5.97
C LEU A 74 10.68 -10.86 -7.49
N LEU A 75 11.52 -10.06 -8.17
CA LEU A 75 11.54 -9.95 -9.62
C LEU A 75 11.95 -11.28 -10.28
N GLU A 76 12.96 -11.94 -9.74
CA GLU A 76 13.40 -13.27 -10.21
C GLU A 76 12.29 -14.31 -10.03
N TYR A 77 11.64 -14.33 -8.87
CA TYR A 77 10.55 -15.26 -8.56
C TYR A 77 9.35 -15.09 -9.50
N VAL A 78 8.90 -13.87 -9.71
CA VAL A 78 7.73 -13.57 -10.57
C VAL A 78 7.95 -13.95 -12.03
N VAL A 79 9.19 -13.89 -12.52
CA VAL A 79 9.50 -14.28 -13.90
C VAL A 79 9.57 -15.80 -14.06
N SER A 80 9.95 -16.52 -13.01
CA SER A 80 10.24 -17.97 -13.05
C SER A 80 9.11 -18.86 -12.50
N HIS A 81 8.11 -18.28 -11.81
CA HIS A 81 7.03 -19.03 -11.16
C HIS A 81 5.64 -18.57 -11.64
N PRO A 82 4.65 -19.47 -11.66
CA PRO A 82 3.26 -19.08 -11.86
C PRO A 82 2.75 -18.22 -10.71
N GLN A 83 1.65 -17.51 -10.96
CA GLN A 83 0.95 -16.77 -9.90
C GLN A 83 0.18 -17.74 -9.00
N GLU A 84 0.45 -17.70 -7.71
CA GLU A 84 -0.22 -18.49 -6.66
C GLU A 84 -0.71 -17.51 -5.57
N PRO A 85 -1.86 -16.84 -5.77
CA PRO A 85 -2.35 -15.86 -4.82
C PRO A 85 -2.99 -16.55 -3.61
N ASP A 86 -2.76 -16.02 -2.40
CA ASP A 86 -3.43 -16.47 -1.16
C ASP A 86 -4.95 -16.27 -1.23
N ILE A 87 -5.40 -15.30 -2.02
CA ILE A 87 -6.82 -15.02 -2.27
C ILE A 87 -7.05 -15.05 -3.78
N GLU A 88 -7.91 -15.96 -4.23
CA GLU A 88 -8.21 -16.11 -5.64
C GLU A 88 -8.68 -14.80 -6.30
N PHE A 89 -8.12 -14.52 -7.47
CA PHE A 89 -8.58 -13.39 -8.27
C PHE A 89 -10.02 -13.60 -8.75
N PRO A 90 -10.80 -12.52 -8.92
CA PRO A 90 -12.09 -12.63 -9.61
C PRO A 90 -11.92 -13.27 -10.98
N VAL A 91 -12.72 -14.30 -11.28
CA VAL A 91 -12.68 -15.01 -12.57
C VAL A 91 -12.83 -14.04 -13.73
N GLU A 92 -13.75 -13.09 -13.60
CA GLU A 92 -13.89 -11.97 -14.52
C GLU A 92 -14.53 -10.74 -13.86
N TYR A 93 -14.34 -9.59 -14.49
CA TYR A 93 -15.04 -8.36 -14.12
C TYR A 93 -16.17 -8.08 -15.12
N GLN A 94 -17.41 -7.93 -14.64
CA GLN A 94 -18.60 -7.69 -15.47
C GLN A 94 -19.18 -6.28 -15.25
N GLY A 95 -19.93 -5.79 -16.24
CA GLY A 95 -20.70 -4.55 -16.18
C GLY A 95 -19.85 -3.36 -15.71
N LYS A 96 -20.36 -2.61 -14.73
CA LYS A 96 -19.70 -1.41 -14.17
C LYS A 96 -18.30 -1.68 -13.60
N TYR A 97 -18.03 -2.89 -13.10
CA TYR A 97 -16.71 -3.24 -12.55
C TYR A 97 -15.67 -3.37 -13.65
N ARG A 98 -16.04 -3.97 -14.80
CA ARG A 98 -15.19 -4.03 -15.99
C ARG A 98 -14.89 -2.63 -16.53
N THR A 99 -15.88 -1.76 -16.59
CA THR A 99 -15.73 -0.37 -17.05
C THR A 99 -14.74 0.38 -16.15
N ARG A 100 -14.95 0.39 -14.84
CA ARG A 100 -14.07 1.08 -13.87
C ARG A 100 -12.63 0.56 -13.92
N ARG A 101 -12.45 -0.77 -14.02
CA ARG A 101 -11.11 -1.38 -14.15
C ARG A 101 -10.42 -0.90 -15.43
N LYS A 102 -11.13 -0.84 -16.55
CA LYS A 102 -10.60 -0.36 -17.82
C LYS A 102 -10.23 1.13 -17.75
N GLU A 103 -11.11 1.97 -17.24
CA GLU A 103 -10.87 3.41 -17.07
C GLU A 103 -9.63 3.68 -16.20
N CYS A 104 -9.51 2.96 -15.08
CA CYS A 104 -8.34 3.05 -14.21
C CYS A 104 -7.04 2.67 -14.93
N ALA A 105 -7.04 1.60 -15.72
CA ALA A 105 -5.86 1.17 -16.48
C ALA A 105 -5.50 2.18 -17.59
N VAL A 106 -6.48 2.70 -18.30
CA VAL A 106 -6.27 3.72 -19.34
C VAL A 106 -5.65 4.98 -18.73
N ALA A 107 -6.26 5.51 -17.65
CA ALA A 107 -5.76 6.69 -16.95
C ALA A 107 -4.31 6.53 -16.49
N LEU A 108 -3.95 5.34 -15.95
CA LEU A 108 -2.58 5.03 -15.54
C LEU A 108 -1.63 5.06 -16.75
N TYR A 109 -1.95 4.33 -17.82
CA TYR A 109 -1.06 4.22 -18.97
C TYR A 109 -0.90 5.54 -19.74
N GLU A 110 -1.95 6.36 -19.80
CA GLU A 110 -1.88 7.71 -20.33
C GLU A 110 -0.99 8.62 -19.47
N SER A 111 -1.12 8.56 -18.13
CA SER A 111 -0.35 9.39 -17.21
C SER A 111 1.16 9.13 -17.26
N VAL A 112 1.57 7.93 -17.64
CA VAL A 112 2.99 7.54 -17.77
C VAL A 112 3.45 7.44 -19.23
N GLY A 113 2.59 7.82 -20.20
CA GLY A 113 2.94 7.91 -21.62
C GLY A 113 3.15 6.58 -22.33
N VAL A 114 2.56 5.48 -21.82
CA VAL A 114 2.71 4.13 -22.41
C VAL A 114 1.42 3.58 -23.02
N ALA A 115 0.37 4.42 -23.10
CA ALA A 115 -0.90 4.04 -23.71
C ALA A 115 -0.72 3.65 -25.19
N GLY A 116 -1.24 2.47 -25.57
CA GLY A 116 -1.11 1.94 -26.93
C GLY A 116 0.19 1.17 -27.21
N ASP A 117 1.19 1.24 -26.35
CA ASP A 117 2.41 0.42 -26.44
C ASP A 117 2.30 -0.79 -25.50
N ARG A 118 2.16 -1.99 -26.07
CA ARG A 118 2.01 -3.24 -25.31
C ARG A 118 3.26 -3.59 -24.50
N ALA A 119 4.44 -3.37 -25.06
CA ALA A 119 5.70 -3.71 -24.39
C ALA A 119 5.97 -2.76 -23.22
N ALA A 120 5.77 -1.44 -23.44
CA ALA A 120 5.89 -0.43 -22.41
C ALA A 120 4.82 -0.61 -21.30
N SER A 121 3.59 -0.98 -21.65
CA SER A 121 2.54 -1.29 -20.67
C SER A 121 2.87 -2.53 -19.83
N ALA A 122 3.48 -3.57 -20.43
CA ALA A 122 3.94 -4.73 -19.69
C ALA A 122 5.10 -4.37 -18.74
N ALA A 123 6.07 -3.57 -19.20
CA ALA A 123 7.14 -3.06 -18.35
C ALA A 123 6.61 -2.24 -17.17
N GLN A 124 5.58 -1.38 -17.41
CA GLN A 124 4.91 -0.63 -16.35
C GLN A 124 4.23 -1.56 -15.34
N THR A 125 3.64 -2.67 -15.79
CA THR A 125 3.05 -3.66 -14.89
C THR A 125 4.11 -4.33 -14.01
N MET A 126 5.31 -4.60 -14.54
CA MET A 126 6.42 -5.17 -13.77
C MET A 126 6.94 -4.24 -12.66
N GLN A 127 6.68 -2.92 -12.73
CA GLN A 127 7.03 -1.98 -11.67
C GLN A 127 6.35 -2.30 -10.33
N ASN A 128 5.21 -3.01 -10.32
CA ASN A 128 4.59 -3.49 -9.07
C ASN A 128 5.57 -4.39 -8.29
N PHE A 129 6.30 -5.26 -8.97
CA PHE A 129 7.28 -6.15 -8.36
C PHE A 129 8.64 -5.48 -8.13
N GLY A 130 8.93 -4.40 -8.88
CA GLY A 130 10.01 -3.47 -8.60
C GLY A 130 9.70 -2.50 -7.45
N LEU A 131 8.49 -2.62 -6.85
CA LEU A 131 8.00 -1.80 -5.73
C LEU A 131 8.03 -0.30 -6.03
N PHE A 132 7.93 0.05 -7.32
CA PHE A 132 7.98 1.43 -7.82
C PHE A 132 9.17 2.25 -7.32
N GLY A 133 10.28 1.61 -6.96
CA GLY A 133 11.48 2.24 -6.42
C GLY A 133 11.36 2.74 -4.98
N ALA A 134 10.30 2.38 -4.25
CA ALA A 134 10.09 2.82 -2.87
C ALA A 134 11.27 2.48 -1.95
N PRO A 135 11.71 3.38 -1.04
CA PRO A 135 12.81 3.14 -0.12
C PRO A 135 12.45 2.23 1.06
N HIS A 136 11.15 2.03 1.30
CA HIS A 136 10.61 1.15 2.35
C HIS A 136 9.45 0.33 1.81
N VAL A 137 9.28 -0.88 2.32
CA VAL A 137 8.13 -1.74 2.04
C VAL A 137 7.59 -2.32 3.35
N ALA A 138 6.28 -2.30 3.50
CA ALA A 138 5.58 -3.03 4.55
C ALA A 138 5.00 -4.31 3.95
N VAL A 139 5.44 -5.47 4.43
CA VAL A 139 4.81 -6.76 4.17
C VAL A 139 3.86 -7.07 5.33
N ILE A 140 2.59 -7.26 5.02
CA ILE A 140 1.53 -7.50 6.00
C ILE A 140 1.00 -8.90 5.79
N THR A 141 1.04 -9.71 6.85
CA THR A 141 0.61 -11.09 6.84
C THR A 141 -0.38 -11.37 7.97
N THR A 142 -1.10 -12.48 7.86
CA THR A 142 -1.98 -13.03 8.89
C THR A 142 -1.84 -14.55 8.92
N ASP A 143 -2.28 -15.18 10.00
CA ASP A 143 -2.34 -16.63 10.07
C ASP A 143 -3.42 -17.17 9.12
N ASP A 144 -3.08 -18.18 8.34
CA ASP A 144 -3.98 -18.82 7.36
C ASP A 144 -5.23 -19.43 8.05
N ALA A 145 -5.09 -19.89 9.29
CA ALA A 145 -6.20 -20.41 10.07
C ALA A 145 -7.34 -19.39 10.31
N LEU A 146 -7.07 -18.08 10.17
CA LEU A 146 -8.08 -17.02 10.29
C LEU A 146 -8.87 -16.80 9.00
N GLY A 147 -8.41 -17.35 7.89
CA GLY A 147 -9.09 -17.35 6.60
C GLY A 147 -9.58 -15.97 6.16
N THR A 148 -10.82 -15.91 5.69
CA THR A 148 -11.42 -14.65 5.18
C THR A 148 -11.49 -13.54 6.21
N TYR A 149 -11.71 -13.85 7.48
CA TYR A 149 -11.74 -12.80 8.53
C TYR A 149 -10.37 -12.15 8.73
N GLY A 150 -9.29 -12.94 8.75
CA GLY A 150 -7.93 -12.43 8.81
C GLY A 150 -7.62 -11.51 7.62
N ALA A 151 -8.02 -11.90 6.42
CA ALA A 151 -7.85 -11.10 5.20
C ALA A 151 -8.63 -9.78 5.25
N VAL A 152 -9.89 -9.78 5.72
CA VAL A 152 -10.72 -8.58 5.89
C VAL A 152 -10.07 -7.64 6.92
N ASP A 153 -9.66 -8.16 8.06
CA ASP A 153 -9.03 -7.37 9.12
C ASP A 153 -7.69 -6.76 8.66
N CYS A 154 -6.87 -7.51 7.92
CA CYS A 154 -5.67 -6.97 7.27
C CYS A 154 -6.01 -5.85 6.26
N GLY A 155 -7.08 -5.98 5.50
CA GLY A 155 -7.54 -4.93 4.58
C GLY A 155 -7.93 -3.64 5.31
N ILE A 156 -8.55 -3.73 6.49
CA ILE A 156 -8.88 -2.59 7.36
C ILE A 156 -7.59 -1.95 7.88
N PHE A 157 -6.64 -2.76 8.36
CA PHE A 157 -5.33 -2.29 8.80
C PHE A 157 -4.59 -1.55 7.69
N VAL A 158 -4.50 -2.13 6.48
CA VAL A 158 -3.88 -1.51 5.30
C VAL A 158 -4.51 -0.16 4.98
N SER A 159 -5.85 -0.06 5.04
CA SER A 159 -6.55 1.20 4.78
C SER A 159 -6.15 2.28 5.79
N THR A 160 -6.13 1.96 7.08
CA THR A 160 -5.72 2.90 8.14
C THR A 160 -4.24 3.27 8.01
N PHE A 161 -3.38 2.30 7.71
CA PHE A 161 -1.95 2.52 7.46
C PHE A 161 -1.72 3.52 6.31
N LEU A 162 -2.41 3.36 5.19
CA LEU A 162 -2.30 4.26 4.05
C LEU A 162 -2.81 5.67 4.35
N LEU A 163 -3.87 5.80 5.14
CA LEU A 163 -4.37 7.10 5.59
C LEU A 163 -3.37 7.78 6.54
N ALA A 164 -2.82 7.04 7.50
CA ALA A 164 -1.79 7.56 8.40
C ALA A 164 -0.50 7.98 7.66
N ALA A 165 -0.13 7.24 6.60
CA ALA A 165 1.02 7.60 5.77
C ALA A 165 0.76 8.82 4.86
N SER A 166 -0.50 9.23 4.70
CA SER A 166 -0.91 10.39 3.88
C SER A 166 -1.20 11.65 4.73
N SER A 167 -1.25 11.52 6.05
CA SER A 167 -1.48 12.63 6.98
C SER A 167 -0.19 13.38 7.31
#